data_fc45acce18b910e52dc2b476747815ad
#
_entry.id   fc45acce18b910e52dc2b476747815ad
#
_cell.length_a   1.000
_cell.length_b   1.000
_cell.length_c   1.000
_cell.angle_alpha   90.00
_cell.angle_beta   90.00
_cell.angle_gamma   90.00
#
_symmetry.space_group_name_H-M   'P 1'
#
loop_
_entity.id
_entity.type
_entity.pdbx_description
1 polymer ?
#
loop_
_entity_poly.entity_id
_entity_poly.type
_entity_poly.pdbx_seq_one_letter_code
_entity_poly.pdbx_strand_id
1 'polypeptide(L)'
;MQIYDHGADWITHASMQRVDYYKTAEMTDTWRNNWHKPVVIDECAYEGNNDHTWGSITGEEMTRRFWEGTVRGGYMGHSETYV
;
A
#
# COMPACT_ATOMS: atom_id res chain seq x y z
N MET A 1 5.20 -1.58 7.64
CA MET A 1 5.87 -2.51 8.58
C MET A 1 6.27 -3.78 7.87
N GLN A 2 7.46 -4.25 8.10
CA GLN A 2 7.93 -5.53 7.59
C GLN A 2 8.15 -6.47 8.77
N ILE A 3 7.47 -7.59 8.75
CA ILE A 3 7.56 -8.58 9.81
C ILE A 3 8.59 -9.66 9.49
N TYR A 4 8.87 -9.84 8.22
CA TYR A 4 9.80 -10.87 7.74
C TYR A 4 10.52 -10.37 6.49
N ASP A 5 11.54 -11.09 6.09
CA ASP A 5 12.31 -10.78 4.89
C ASP A 5 11.52 -11.21 3.64
N HIS A 6 11.01 -10.24 2.90
CA HIS A 6 10.27 -10.50 1.65
C HIS A 6 11.13 -11.15 0.56
N GLY A 7 12.44 -11.15 0.72
CA GLY A 7 13.35 -11.83 -0.20
C GLY A 7 13.47 -13.33 0.02
N ALA A 8 12.93 -13.87 1.10
CA ALA A 8 13.04 -15.30 1.41
C ALA A 8 12.35 -16.15 0.35
N ASP A 9 12.92 -17.31 0.03
CA ASP A 9 12.43 -18.16 -1.06
C ASP A 9 11.01 -18.68 -0.87
N TRP A 10 10.58 -18.86 0.38
CA TRP A 10 9.24 -19.37 0.68
C TRP A 10 8.16 -18.31 0.57
N ILE A 11 8.53 -17.04 0.43
CA ILE A 11 7.59 -15.94 0.30
C ILE A 11 7.28 -15.72 -1.19
N THR A 12 6.02 -15.84 -1.56
CA THR A 12 5.58 -15.75 -2.96
C THR A 12 5.32 -14.33 -3.42
N HIS A 13 5.01 -13.42 -2.50
CA HIS A 13 4.72 -12.03 -2.83
C HIS A 13 5.08 -11.15 -1.65
N ALA A 14 5.33 -9.87 -1.91
CA ALA A 14 5.59 -8.88 -0.87
C ALA A 14 4.28 -8.20 -0.49
N SER A 15 3.90 -8.33 0.77
CA SER A 15 2.68 -7.74 1.31
C SER A 15 3.07 -6.53 2.15
N MET A 16 2.58 -5.36 1.79
CA MET A 16 2.98 -4.10 2.39
C MET A 16 1.79 -3.37 2.98
N GLN A 17 2.02 -2.81 4.16
CA GLN A 17 1.10 -1.85 4.74
C GLN A 17 1.91 -0.77 5.43
N ARG A 18 1.45 0.45 5.38
CA ARG A 18 2.14 1.56 6.02
C ARG A 18 1.12 2.49 6.67
N VAL A 19 1.47 2.96 7.83
CA VAL A 19 0.63 3.91 8.55
C VAL A 19 0.97 5.35 8.22
N ASP A 20 2.10 5.59 7.58
CA ASP A 20 2.48 6.94 7.18
C ASP A 20 1.59 7.41 6.01
N TYR A 21 1.38 8.70 5.97
CA TYR A 21 0.49 9.34 5.01
C TYR A 21 1.01 9.29 3.58
N TYR A 22 2.33 9.23 3.41
CA TYR A 22 2.96 9.40 2.11
C TYR A 22 3.72 8.17 1.65
N LYS A 23 3.93 8.07 0.34
CA LYS A 23 4.91 7.18 -0.29
C LYS A 23 4.63 5.69 -0.15
N THR A 24 3.37 5.29 0.03
CA THR A 24 3.05 3.87 0.00
C THR A 24 2.90 3.39 -1.44
N ALA A 25 1.98 3.99 -2.18
CA ALA A 25 1.75 3.61 -3.57
C ALA A 25 2.94 3.97 -4.47
N GLU A 26 3.60 5.08 -4.18
CA GLU A 26 4.75 5.55 -4.94
C GLU A 26 5.97 4.64 -4.80
N MET A 27 6.01 3.81 -3.78
CA MET A 27 7.12 2.88 -3.57
C MET A 27 6.93 1.52 -4.26
N THR A 28 5.82 1.31 -4.91
CA THR A 28 5.44 0.01 -5.48
C THR A 28 6.50 -0.54 -6.43
N ASP A 29 6.93 0.25 -7.38
CA ASP A 29 7.92 -0.20 -8.36
C ASP A 29 9.29 -0.43 -7.73
N THR A 30 9.65 0.36 -6.72
CA THR A 30 10.89 0.16 -5.96
C THR A 30 10.87 -1.21 -5.28
N TRP A 31 9.78 -1.54 -4.60
CA TRP A 31 9.66 -2.83 -3.93
C TRP A 31 9.64 -3.99 -4.92
N ARG A 32 8.93 -3.83 -6.04
CA ARG A 32 8.93 -4.83 -7.10
C ARG A 32 10.33 -5.11 -7.62
N ASN A 33 11.09 -4.05 -7.86
CA ASN A 33 12.45 -4.17 -8.37
C ASN A 33 13.41 -4.79 -7.34
N ASN A 34 13.21 -4.47 -6.06
CA ASN A 34 14.08 -4.99 -5.00
C ASN A 34 13.89 -6.48 -4.78
N TRP A 35 12.67 -6.96 -4.79
CA TRP A 35 12.38 -8.35 -4.44
C TRP A 35 12.05 -9.24 -5.65
N HIS A 36 11.80 -8.66 -6.80
CA HIS A 36 11.40 -9.39 -8.01
C HIS A 36 10.19 -10.29 -7.77
N LYS A 37 9.23 -9.80 -7.00
CA LYS A 37 8.00 -10.51 -6.63
C LYS A 37 6.81 -9.59 -6.80
N PRO A 38 5.61 -10.15 -6.98
CA PRO A 38 4.40 -9.33 -6.94
C PRO A 38 4.33 -8.57 -5.62
N VAL A 39 3.92 -7.31 -5.68
CA VAL A 39 3.74 -6.46 -4.51
C VAL A 39 2.25 -6.24 -4.29
N VAL A 40 1.78 -6.59 -3.11
CA VAL A 40 0.39 -6.36 -2.70
C VAL A 40 0.41 -5.27 -1.63
N ILE A 41 -0.25 -4.16 -1.90
CA ILE A 41 -0.40 -3.08 -0.94
C ILE A 41 -1.72 -3.32 -0.22
N ASP A 42 -1.64 -3.95 0.93
CA ASP A 42 -2.82 -4.28 1.73
C ASP A 42 -3.47 -3.03 2.30
N GLU A 43 -2.65 -2.07 2.71
CA GLU A 43 -3.14 -0.83 3.28
C GLU A 43 -2.27 0.32 2.81
N CYS A 44 -2.87 1.28 2.12
CA CYS A 44 -2.21 2.51 1.71
C CYS A 44 -2.89 3.74 2.35
N ALA A 45 -3.23 3.62 3.61
CA ALA A 45 -4.14 4.46 4.38
C ALA A 45 -5.59 4.11 4.07
N TYR A 46 -6.51 4.80 4.72
CA TYR A 46 -7.94 4.49 4.63
C TYR A 46 -8.71 5.76 4.33
N GLU A 47 -9.60 5.67 3.39
CA GLU A 47 -10.61 6.70 3.19
C GLU A 47 -11.51 6.75 4.43
N GLY A 48 -11.73 7.92 5.00
CA GLY A 48 -12.55 7.96 6.20
C GLY A 48 -12.52 9.27 6.93
N ASN A 49 -12.99 9.22 8.17
CA ASN A 49 -13.14 10.39 9.03
C ASN A 49 -12.64 10.15 10.46
N ASN A 50 -11.76 9.19 10.66
CA ASN A 50 -11.22 9.00 12.01
C ASN A 50 -10.13 10.05 12.30
N ASP A 51 -9.65 10.09 13.55
CA ASP A 51 -8.72 11.12 13.99
C ASP A 51 -7.28 10.95 13.52
N HIS A 52 -6.97 9.79 12.94
CA HIS A 52 -5.62 9.51 12.45
C HIS A 52 -5.49 9.84 10.97
N THR A 53 -4.36 10.40 10.57
CA THR A 53 -4.13 10.76 9.17
C THR A 53 -4.22 9.54 8.23
N TRP A 54 -3.81 8.38 8.71
CA TRP A 54 -3.90 7.15 7.90
C TRP A 54 -5.34 6.68 7.72
N GLY A 55 -6.28 7.15 8.53
CA GLY A 55 -7.68 6.75 8.47
C GLY A 55 -8.63 7.87 8.08
N SER A 56 -8.13 8.92 7.44
CA SER A 56 -8.93 10.09 7.10
C SER A 56 -8.54 10.71 5.76
N ILE A 57 -8.04 9.92 4.83
CA ILE A 57 -7.78 10.44 3.50
C ILE A 57 -9.09 10.56 2.72
N THR A 58 -9.08 11.42 1.71
CA THR A 58 -10.28 11.63 0.87
C THR A 58 -10.46 10.48 -0.11
N GLY A 59 -11.67 10.32 -0.63
CA GLY A 59 -11.93 9.35 -1.69
C GLY A 59 -11.10 9.62 -2.94
N GLU A 60 -10.88 10.89 -3.26
CA GLU A 60 -10.03 11.28 -4.39
C GLU A 60 -8.59 10.83 -4.17
N GLU A 61 -8.05 11.03 -2.98
CA GLU A 61 -6.69 10.59 -2.66
C GLU A 61 -6.57 9.07 -2.66
N MET A 62 -7.58 8.36 -2.15
CA MET A 62 -7.59 6.90 -2.20
C MET A 62 -7.59 6.40 -3.66
N THR A 63 -8.40 7.02 -4.50
CA THR A 63 -8.45 6.67 -5.93
C THR A 63 -7.10 6.92 -6.60
N ARG A 64 -6.47 8.04 -6.28
CA ARG A 64 -5.14 8.37 -6.79
C ARG A 64 -4.12 7.31 -6.39
N ARG A 65 -4.14 6.90 -5.13
CA ARG A 65 -3.21 5.88 -4.63
C ARG A 65 -3.43 4.52 -5.29
N PHE A 66 -4.69 4.16 -5.50
CA PHE A 66 -5.03 2.93 -6.21
C PHE A 66 -4.40 2.90 -7.59
N TRP A 67 -4.59 3.96 -8.36
CA TRP A 67 -4.05 4.04 -9.71
C TRP A 67 -2.54 4.17 -9.72
N GLU A 68 -1.97 4.93 -8.78
CA GLU A 68 -0.51 5.07 -8.66
C GLU A 68 0.14 3.70 -8.46
N GLY A 69 -0.33 2.93 -7.50
CA GLY A 69 0.23 1.61 -7.24
C GLY A 69 -0.01 0.63 -8.39
N THR A 70 -1.19 0.68 -9.00
CA THR A 70 -1.55 -0.20 -10.12
C THR A 70 -0.67 0.08 -11.34
N VAL A 71 -0.48 1.34 -11.70
CA VAL A 71 0.35 1.73 -12.82
C VAL A 71 1.82 1.35 -12.60
N ARG A 72 2.26 1.38 -11.34
CA ARG A 72 3.62 0.97 -10.96
C ARG A 72 3.76 -0.56 -10.84
N GLY A 73 2.71 -1.30 -11.12
CA GLY A 73 2.75 -2.75 -11.20
C GLY A 73 2.44 -3.48 -9.89
N GLY A 74 1.73 -2.85 -8.98
CA GLY A 74 1.28 -3.48 -7.74
C GLY A 74 -0.18 -3.88 -7.77
N TYR A 75 -0.58 -4.59 -6.73
CA TYR A 75 -1.97 -4.93 -6.46
C TYR A 75 -2.42 -4.10 -5.26
N MET A 76 -3.45 -3.28 -5.44
CA MET A 76 -3.83 -2.28 -4.45
C MET A 76 -5.11 -2.66 -3.73
N GLY A 77 -5.07 -2.62 -2.40
CA GLY A 77 -6.26 -2.73 -1.57
C GLY A 77 -6.91 -1.37 -1.35
N HIS A 78 -8.20 -1.38 -1.15
CA HIS A 78 -8.97 -0.18 -0.83
C HIS A 78 -9.78 -0.45 0.43
N SER A 79 -9.68 0.43 1.40
CA SER A 79 -10.41 0.30 2.66
C SER A 79 -10.91 1.65 3.14
N GLU A 80 -11.89 1.61 4.01
CA GLU A 80 -12.50 2.83 4.53
C GLU A 80 -12.76 2.70 6.03
N THR A 81 -12.74 3.84 6.73
CA THR A 81 -12.91 3.92 8.18
C THR A 81 -13.94 4.99 8.54
N TYR A 82 -15.10 4.96 7.92
CA TYR A 82 -16.17 5.87 8.28
C TYR A 82 -16.86 5.43 9.57
N VAL A 83 -17.17 6.40 10.40
CA VAL A 83 -17.85 6.19 11.67
C VAL A 83 -19.22 6.84 11.64
#